data_36851bed53ba477e7ba1418699ead581
#
_entry.id   36851bed53ba477e7ba1418699ead581
#
_cell.length_a   1.000
_cell.length_b   1.000
_cell.length_c   1.000
_cell.angle_alpha   90.00
_cell.angle_beta   90.00
_cell.angle_gamma   90.00
#
_symmetry.space_group_name_H-M   'P 1'
#
loop_
_entity.id
_entity.type
_entity.pdbx_description
1 polymer ?
#
loop_
_entity_poly.entity_id
_entity_poly.type
_entity_poly.pdbx_seq_one_letter_code
_entity_poly.pdbx_strand_id
1 'polypeptide(L)' 'SGSSLIISPYMNIEKKIIGAVGVIGPTRLNYGRIVPIVDYTAQVVGKLISKIDKGRK' A
#
# COMPACT_ATOMS: atom_id res chain seq x y z
N SER A 1 6.17 -0.35 25.57
CA SER A 1 6.60 -1.07 24.37
C SER A 1 5.39 -1.58 23.62
N GLY A 2 5.43 -1.50 22.36
CA GLY A 2 4.37 -1.96 21.49
C GLY A 2 4.73 -1.63 20.07
N SER A 3 3.85 -1.94 19.17
CA SER A 3 4.09 -1.67 17.77
C SER A 3 2.84 -1.08 17.13
N SER A 4 3.07 -0.36 16.06
CA SER A 4 2.01 0.24 15.26
C SER A 4 2.00 -0.43 13.90
N LEU A 5 0.83 -0.49 13.30
CA LEU A 5 0.67 -1.04 11.96
C LEU A 5 -0.12 -0.04 11.13
N ILE A 6 0.44 0.33 10.00
CA ILE A 6 -0.23 1.18 9.03
C ILE A 6 -0.44 0.35 7.78
N ILE A 7 -1.68 0.25 7.34
CA ILE A 7 -2.02 -0.57 6.17
C ILE A 7 -2.76 0.31 5.17
N SER A 8 -2.39 0.18 3.90
CA SER A 8 -3.10 0.84 2.81
C SER A 8 -3.41 -0.20 1.74
N PRO A 9 -4.66 -0.36 1.35
CA PRO A 9 -5.01 -1.30 0.29
C PRO A 9 -4.60 -0.75 -1.07
N TYR A 10 -4.35 -1.65 -2.02
CA TYR A 10 -4.15 -1.24 -3.40
C TYR A 10 -5.14 -1.96 -4.30
N MET A 11 -5.44 -1.32 -5.41
CA MET A 11 -6.51 -1.75 -6.30
C MET A 11 -5.97 -2.03 -7.69
N ASN A 12 -6.68 -2.90 -8.39
CA ASN A 12 -6.39 -3.13 -9.80
C ASN A 12 -7.06 -2.05 -10.66
N ILE A 13 -6.94 -2.21 -11.96
CA ILE A 13 -7.49 -1.24 -12.92
C ILE A 13 -9.02 -1.16 -12.85
N GLU A 14 -9.67 -2.21 -12.37
CA GLU A 14 -11.12 -2.23 -12.18
C GLU A 14 -11.55 -1.67 -10.83
N LYS A 15 -10.60 -1.13 -10.09
CA LYS A 15 -10.80 -0.55 -8.75
C LYS A 15 -11.28 -1.55 -7.72
N LYS A 16 -10.88 -2.80 -7.89
CA LYS A 16 -11.09 -3.83 -6.88
C LYS A 16 -9.85 -3.95 -6.03
N ILE A 17 -10.05 -4.07 -4.73
CA ILE A 17 -8.93 -4.25 -3.81
C ILE A 17 -8.36 -5.64 -4.00
N ILE A 18 -7.08 -5.71 -4.32
CA ILE A 18 -6.39 -6.97 -4.60
C ILE A 18 -5.23 -7.25 -3.64
N GLY A 19 -4.94 -6.31 -2.75
CA GLY A 19 -3.89 -6.51 -1.77
C GLY A 19 -3.74 -5.29 -0.90
N ALA A 20 -2.72 -5.32 -0.05
CA ALA A 20 -2.45 -4.22 0.85
C ALA A 20 -0.95 -4.11 1.12
N VAL A 21 -0.50 -2.88 1.35
CA VAL A 21 0.86 -2.58 1.76
C VAL A 21 0.81 -2.17 3.21
N GLY A 22 1.72 -2.69 4.02
CA GLY A 22 1.75 -2.37 5.43
C GLY A 22 3.14 -2.01 5.92
N VAL A 23 3.17 -1.21 6.97
CA VAL A 23 4.39 -0.83 7.65
C VAL A 23 4.19 -1.10 9.13
N ILE A 24 5.14 -1.81 9.72
CA ILE A 24 5.14 -2.08 11.16
C ILE A 24 6.30 -1.31 11.77
N GLY A 25 6.03 -0.62 12.83
CA GLY A 25 7.07 0.14 13.53
C GLY A 25 6.69 0.38 14.97
N PRO A 26 7.51 1.14 15.69
CA PRO A 26 7.22 1.45 17.10
C PRO A 26 5.96 2.31 17.20
N THR A 27 5.37 2.35 18.40
CA THR A 27 4.16 3.12 18.63
C THR A 27 4.34 4.61 18.36
N ARG A 28 5.57 5.09 18.35
CA ARG A 28 5.87 6.51 18.11
C ARG A 28 6.14 6.82 16.64
N LEU A 29 5.37 6.24 15.76
CA LEU A 29 5.51 6.60 14.35
C LEU A 29 4.98 8.01 14.12
N ASN A 30 5.66 8.72 13.25
CA ASN A 30 5.15 10.01 12.77
C ASN A 30 4.13 9.72 11.69
N TYR A 31 2.90 9.52 12.08
CA TYR A 31 1.85 9.08 11.17
C TYR A 31 1.60 10.09 10.05
N GLY A 32 1.62 11.37 10.38
CA GLY A 32 1.39 12.40 9.38
C GLY A 32 2.36 12.36 8.23
N ARG A 33 3.55 11.83 8.48
CA ARG A 33 4.58 11.70 7.46
C ARG A 33 4.55 10.33 6.79
N ILE A 34 4.27 9.30 7.56
CA ILE A 34 4.38 7.93 7.07
C ILE A 34 3.14 7.48 6.31
N VAL A 35 1.96 7.86 6.77
CA VAL A 35 0.72 7.45 6.11
C VAL A 35 0.69 7.83 4.63
N PRO A 36 1.06 9.06 4.23
CA PRO A 36 1.10 9.39 2.81
C PRO A 36 2.08 8.54 2.02
N ILE A 37 3.21 8.16 2.64
CA ILE A 37 4.21 7.33 1.96
C ILE A 37 3.65 5.93 1.73
N VAL A 38 3.01 5.35 2.73
CA VAL A 38 2.42 4.02 2.61
C VAL A 38 1.32 4.03 1.56
N ASP A 39 0.48 5.06 1.59
CA ASP A 39 -0.60 5.20 0.63
C ASP A 39 -0.08 5.34 -0.79
N TYR A 40 0.93 6.19 -0.98
CA TYR A 40 1.54 6.37 -2.30
C TYR A 40 2.16 5.07 -2.78
N THR A 41 2.86 4.35 -1.89
CA THR A 41 3.46 3.06 -2.23
C THR A 41 2.40 2.06 -2.67
N ALA A 42 1.26 2.02 -1.97
CA ALA A 42 0.17 1.14 -2.34
C ALA A 42 -0.36 1.47 -3.73
N GLN A 43 -0.48 2.76 -4.06
CA GLN A 43 -0.92 3.17 -5.40
C GLN A 43 0.05 2.72 -6.47
N VAL A 44 1.35 2.87 -6.21
CA VAL A 44 2.38 2.44 -7.16
C VAL A 44 2.33 0.93 -7.37
N VAL A 45 2.19 0.17 -6.29
CA VAL A 45 2.09 -1.29 -6.38
C VAL A 45 0.87 -1.68 -7.22
N GLY A 46 -0.26 -1.04 -6.99
CA GLY A 46 -1.47 -1.32 -7.76
C GLY A 46 -1.27 -1.08 -9.25
N LYS A 47 -0.61 0.02 -9.58
CA LYS A 47 -0.33 0.34 -10.98
C LYS A 47 0.63 -0.67 -11.61
N LEU A 48 1.64 -1.09 -10.89
CA LEU A 48 2.60 -2.06 -11.40
C LEU A 48 1.93 -3.41 -11.66
N ILE A 49 1.09 -3.85 -10.75
CA ILE A 49 0.39 -5.11 -10.93
C ILE A 49 -0.57 -5.05 -12.10
N SER A 50 -1.28 -3.94 -12.26
CA SER A 50 -2.17 -3.74 -13.41
C SER A 50 -1.40 -3.80 -14.72
N LYS A 51 -0.21 -3.24 -14.74
CA LYS A 51 0.64 -3.28 -15.92
C LYS A 51 1.06 -4.70 -16.26
N ILE A 52 1.44 -5.48 -15.27
CA ILE A 52 1.83 -6.87 -15.44
C ILE A 52 0.67 -7.69 -15.97
N ASP A 53 -0.50 -7.54 -15.36
CA ASP A 53 -1.71 -8.24 -15.80
C ASP A 53 -2.05 -7.91 -17.25
N LYS A 54 -1.91 -6.65 -17.60
CA LYS A 54 -2.22 -6.20 -18.96
C LYS A 54 -1.29 -6.81 -19.98
N GLY A 55 -0.03 -7.05 -19.60
CA GLY A 55 0.95 -7.67 -20.48
C GLY A 55 0.80 -9.17 -20.61
N ARG A 56 -0.01 -9.79 -19.77
CA ARG A 56 -0.24 -11.24 -19.83
C ARG A 56 -1.42 -11.52 -20.73
N LYS A 57 -1.22 -12.35 -21.65
CA LYS A 57 -2.31 -12.70 -22.57
C LYS A 57 -2.80 -14.11 -22.35
#